data_9bf17456fcf300dd89e7c8be4572075e
#
_entry.id   9bf17456fcf300dd89e7c8be4572075e
#
_cell.length_a   1.000
_cell.length_b   1.000
_cell.length_c   1.000
_cell.angle_alpha   90.00
_cell.angle_beta   90.00
_cell.angle_gamma   90.00
#
_symmetry.space_group_name_H-M   'P 1'
#
loop_
_entity.id
_entity.type
_entity.pdbx_description
1 polymer ?
#
loop_
_entity_poly.entity_id
_entity_poly.type
_entity_poly.pdbx_seq_one_letter_code
_entity_poly.pdbx_strand_id
1 'polypeptide(L)'
;DLDLKAAEEAVGKIARTLELDQYQAAQGILDIANENMFGALRLISVQKGLNPRDFALVAFGGAGPLHGNAMGILGNCYPVIVPPTPGVLSALGFLCSDVKNEFAQTYVHNVREAKGSQLEEIYGRLGQEARGWLRQEGIDEGRQELSYQADVRYVRQGDELALQVNPENIRNGG
;
A
#
# COMPACT_ATOMS: atom_id res chain seq x y z
N ASP A 1 21.39 13.98 -17.96
CA ASP A 1 21.29 13.53 -19.37
C ASP A 1 21.45 12.01 -19.41
N LEU A 2 20.72 11.34 -20.30
CA LEU A 2 20.85 9.90 -20.53
C LEU A 2 22.04 9.63 -21.46
N ASP A 3 22.89 8.68 -21.11
CA ASP A 3 23.95 8.19 -21.98
C ASP A 3 23.39 7.11 -22.92
N LEU A 4 23.01 7.57 -24.14
CA LEU A 4 22.44 6.70 -25.15
C LEU A 4 23.40 5.59 -25.57
N LYS A 5 24.71 5.93 -25.70
CA LYS A 5 25.72 4.96 -26.13
C LYS A 5 25.90 3.84 -25.10
N ALA A 6 25.94 4.18 -23.83
CA ALA A 6 26.01 3.19 -22.76
C ALA A 6 24.74 2.31 -22.72
N ALA A 7 23.57 2.89 -22.98
CA ALA A 7 22.31 2.13 -23.07
C ALA A 7 22.32 1.16 -24.26
N GLU A 8 22.75 1.62 -25.44
CA GLU A 8 22.89 0.79 -26.64
C GLU A 8 23.88 -0.37 -26.44
N GLU A 9 25.02 -0.11 -25.80
CA GLU A 9 26.01 -1.13 -25.47
C GLU A 9 25.44 -2.18 -24.51
N ALA A 10 24.69 -1.75 -23.47
CA ALA A 10 24.08 -2.65 -22.49
C ALA A 10 23.02 -3.55 -23.12
N VAL A 11 22.08 -2.98 -23.87
CA VAL A 11 21.04 -3.72 -24.59
C VAL A 11 21.66 -4.63 -25.67
N GLY A 12 22.67 -4.14 -26.38
CA GLY A 12 23.38 -4.93 -27.39
C GLY A 12 24.07 -6.18 -26.85
N LYS A 13 24.51 -6.21 -25.59
CA LYS A 13 25.01 -7.44 -24.97
C LYS A 13 23.92 -8.50 -24.84
N ILE A 14 22.75 -8.09 -24.37
CA ILE A 14 21.57 -8.96 -24.19
C ILE A 14 21.09 -9.47 -25.57
N ALA A 15 20.96 -8.56 -26.54
CA ALA A 15 20.55 -8.88 -27.90
C ALA A 15 21.43 -9.99 -28.53
N ARG A 16 22.75 -9.85 -28.42
CA ARG A 16 23.70 -10.87 -28.90
C ARG A 16 23.55 -12.22 -28.21
N THR A 17 23.34 -12.21 -26.91
CA THR A 17 23.17 -13.45 -26.11
C THR A 17 21.89 -14.20 -26.48
N LEU A 18 20.84 -13.45 -26.83
CA LEU A 18 19.52 -14.00 -27.14
C LEU A 18 19.29 -14.18 -28.67
N GLU A 19 20.27 -13.85 -29.48
CA GLU A 19 20.19 -13.89 -30.98
C GLU A 19 19.02 -13.03 -31.52
N LEU A 20 18.79 -11.88 -30.87
CA LEU A 20 17.76 -10.89 -31.21
C LEU A 20 18.40 -9.64 -31.82
N ASP A 21 17.62 -8.86 -32.55
CA ASP A 21 18.03 -7.49 -32.84
C ASP A 21 17.92 -6.60 -31.59
N GLN A 22 18.56 -5.44 -31.61
CA GLN A 22 18.66 -4.56 -30.45
C GLN A 22 17.30 -4.00 -30.03
N TYR A 23 16.40 -3.73 -30.97
CA TYR A 23 15.06 -3.22 -30.66
C TYR A 23 14.17 -4.31 -30.06
N GLN A 24 14.28 -5.55 -30.61
CA GLN A 24 13.59 -6.70 -30.02
C GLN A 24 14.02 -6.96 -28.57
N ALA A 25 15.32 -6.88 -28.30
CA ALA A 25 15.85 -7.03 -26.95
C ALA A 25 15.35 -5.91 -26.01
N ALA A 26 15.36 -4.66 -26.47
CA ALA A 26 14.84 -3.52 -25.71
C ALA A 26 13.33 -3.67 -25.43
N GLN A 27 12.54 -4.05 -26.42
CA GLN A 27 11.12 -4.30 -26.25
C GLN A 27 10.86 -5.43 -25.25
N GLY A 28 11.61 -6.54 -25.35
CA GLY A 28 11.50 -7.64 -24.40
C GLY A 28 11.77 -7.23 -22.94
N ILE A 29 12.76 -6.34 -22.72
CA ILE A 29 13.03 -5.78 -21.39
C ILE A 29 11.83 -4.99 -20.87
N LEU A 30 11.22 -4.14 -21.72
CA LEU A 30 10.04 -3.35 -21.36
C LEU A 30 8.84 -4.26 -21.07
N ASP A 31 8.62 -5.29 -21.87
CA ASP A 31 7.51 -6.22 -21.69
C ASP A 31 7.63 -6.98 -20.37
N ILE A 32 8.82 -7.48 -20.03
CA ILE A 32 9.09 -8.16 -18.76
C ILE A 32 8.89 -7.18 -17.59
N ALA A 33 9.36 -5.94 -17.70
CA ALA A 33 9.18 -4.93 -16.67
C ALA A 33 7.69 -4.62 -16.46
N ASN A 34 6.93 -4.49 -17.54
CA ASN A 34 5.49 -4.26 -17.50
C ASN A 34 4.74 -5.43 -16.85
N GLU A 35 5.07 -6.67 -17.21
CA GLU A 35 4.45 -7.86 -16.61
C GLU A 35 4.74 -7.96 -15.11
N ASN A 36 5.97 -7.67 -14.69
CA ASN A 36 6.34 -7.66 -13.27
C ASN A 36 5.55 -6.59 -12.48
N MET A 37 5.41 -5.38 -13.04
CA MET A 37 4.61 -4.32 -12.43
C MET A 37 3.13 -4.70 -12.38
N PHE A 38 2.61 -5.31 -13.45
CA PHE A 38 1.22 -5.79 -13.45
C PHE A 38 1.00 -6.91 -12.42
N GLY A 39 1.99 -7.78 -12.22
CA GLY A 39 1.99 -8.76 -11.14
C GLY A 39 1.73 -8.12 -9.77
N ALA A 40 2.39 -6.99 -9.47
CA ALA A 40 2.15 -6.24 -8.23
C ALA A 40 0.73 -5.65 -8.14
N LEU A 41 0.18 -5.13 -9.24
CA LEU A 41 -1.22 -4.68 -9.28
C LEU A 41 -2.21 -5.82 -8.98
N ARG A 42 -1.93 -7.03 -9.44
CA ARG A 42 -2.77 -8.21 -9.16
C ARG A 42 -2.81 -8.57 -7.68
N LEU A 43 -1.71 -8.37 -6.95
CA LEU A 43 -1.65 -8.62 -5.50
C LEU A 43 -2.65 -7.75 -4.71
N ILE A 44 -2.76 -6.49 -5.10
CA ILE A 44 -3.63 -5.52 -4.40
C ILE A 44 -5.07 -5.48 -4.96
N SER A 45 -5.35 -6.15 -6.05
CA SER A 45 -6.67 -6.20 -6.69
C SER A 45 -7.22 -7.63 -6.76
N VAL A 46 -6.80 -8.41 -7.74
CA VAL A 46 -7.36 -9.75 -8.01
C VAL A 46 -7.26 -10.68 -6.81
N GLN A 47 -6.14 -10.67 -6.09
CA GLN A 47 -5.97 -11.51 -4.90
C GLN A 47 -6.87 -11.09 -3.73
N LYS A 48 -7.35 -9.85 -3.75
CA LYS A 48 -8.35 -9.34 -2.79
C LYS A 48 -9.78 -9.45 -3.32
N GLY A 49 -10.00 -10.15 -4.43
CA GLY A 49 -11.31 -10.33 -5.03
C GLY A 49 -11.82 -9.10 -5.81
N LEU A 50 -10.96 -8.11 -6.06
CA LEU A 50 -11.32 -6.92 -6.82
C LEU A 50 -11.02 -7.15 -8.31
N ASN A 51 -11.97 -6.79 -9.18
CA ASN A 51 -11.76 -6.85 -10.62
C ASN A 51 -11.12 -5.54 -11.12
N PRO A 52 -9.88 -5.58 -11.67
CA PRO A 52 -9.20 -4.37 -12.13
C PRO A 52 -9.99 -3.55 -13.16
N ARG A 53 -10.87 -4.18 -13.94
CA ARG A 53 -11.71 -3.53 -14.96
C ARG A 53 -12.72 -2.54 -14.39
N ASP A 54 -13.02 -2.65 -13.10
CA ASP A 54 -13.97 -1.78 -12.40
C ASP A 54 -13.30 -0.49 -11.88
N PHE A 55 -12.00 -0.33 -12.13
CA PHE A 55 -11.19 0.78 -11.63
C PHE A 55 -10.49 1.55 -12.75
N ALA A 56 -10.30 2.86 -12.53
CA ALA A 56 -9.36 3.66 -13.29
C ALA A 56 -7.93 3.43 -12.79
N LEU A 57 -6.96 3.46 -13.69
CA LEU A 57 -5.54 3.40 -13.34
C LEU A 57 -4.98 4.81 -13.23
N VAL A 58 -4.44 5.18 -12.07
CA VAL A 58 -3.74 6.45 -11.89
C VAL A 58 -2.24 6.22 -11.99
N ALA A 59 -1.60 6.81 -13.00
CA ALA A 59 -0.17 6.67 -13.26
C ALA A 59 0.58 7.94 -12.83
N PHE A 60 1.43 7.82 -11.80
CA PHE A 60 2.21 8.93 -11.26
C PHE A 60 3.62 8.49 -10.84
N GLY A 61 4.42 9.44 -10.33
CA GLY A 61 5.84 9.23 -10.06
C GLY A 61 6.70 9.52 -11.31
N GLY A 62 8.00 9.28 -11.22
CA GLY A 62 8.95 9.58 -12.28
C GLY A 62 8.70 8.77 -13.57
N ALA A 63 8.54 7.44 -13.45
CA ALA A 63 8.34 6.54 -14.57
C ALA A 63 6.90 6.01 -14.72
N GLY A 64 6.03 6.27 -13.74
CA GLY A 64 4.64 5.79 -13.76
C GLY A 64 3.90 6.12 -15.06
N PRO A 65 3.89 7.37 -15.52
CA PRO A 65 3.24 7.76 -16.77
C PRO A 65 3.80 7.05 -18.02
N LEU A 66 5.09 6.71 -18.02
CA LEU A 66 5.73 5.99 -19.12
C LEU A 66 5.11 4.60 -19.32
N HIS A 67 4.81 3.92 -18.23
CA HIS A 67 4.26 2.56 -18.23
C HIS A 67 2.74 2.51 -18.12
N GLY A 68 2.08 3.63 -17.82
CA GLY A 68 0.65 3.70 -17.51
C GLY A 68 -0.23 3.09 -18.59
N ASN A 69 0.05 3.37 -19.87
CA ASN A 69 -0.73 2.82 -20.98
C ASN A 69 -0.56 1.30 -21.09
N ALA A 70 0.66 0.78 -20.98
CA ALA A 70 0.93 -0.66 -21.00
C ALA A 70 0.21 -1.38 -19.84
N MET A 71 0.23 -0.79 -18.65
CA MET A 71 -0.48 -1.30 -17.48
C MET A 71 -2.00 -1.31 -17.69
N GLY A 72 -2.55 -0.24 -18.27
CA GLY A 72 -3.96 -0.15 -18.62
C GLY A 72 -4.39 -1.25 -19.60
N ILE A 73 -3.56 -1.54 -20.61
CA ILE A 73 -3.80 -2.62 -21.57
C ILE A 73 -3.76 -3.99 -20.88
N LEU A 74 -2.71 -4.29 -20.11
CA LEU A 74 -2.54 -5.57 -19.40
C LEU A 74 -3.67 -5.85 -18.42
N GLY A 75 -4.09 -4.83 -17.67
CA GLY A 75 -5.16 -4.93 -16.68
C GLY A 75 -6.56 -4.73 -17.24
N ASN A 76 -6.68 -4.26 -18.47
CA ASN A 76 -7.93 -3.72 -19.03
C ASN A 76 -8.60 -2.72 -18.06
N CYS A 77 -7.76 -1.85 -17.45
CA CYS A 77 -8.14 -0.83 -16.48
C CYS A 77 -8.24 0.52 -17.18
N TYR A 78 -9.43 1.03 -17.38
CA TYR A 78 -9.64 2.30 -18.06
C TYR A 78 -10.65 3.18 -17.30
N PRO A 79 -10.50 4.51 -17.35
CA PRO A 79 -9.42 5.25 -18.03
C PRO A 79 -8.06 5.14 -17.31
N VAL A 80 -6.97 5.39 -18.07
CA VAL A 80 -5.64 5.66 -17.49
C VAL A 80 -5.52 7.16 -17.27
N ILE A 81 -5.34 7.56 -16.02
CA ILE A 81 -5.28 8.96 -15.59
C ILE A 81 -3.83 9.32 -15.24
N VAL A 82 -3.31 10.33 -15.91
CA VAL A 82 -2.04 10.95 -15.55
C VAL A 82 -2.36 12.32 -14.97
N PRO A 83 -2.20 12.51 -13.65
CA PRO A 83 -2.52 13.80 -13.01
C PRO A 83 -1.54 14.90 -13.44
N PRO A 84 -1.91 16.17 -13.28
CA PRO A 84 -0.95 17.27 -13.40
C PRO A 84 0.23 17.06 -12.45
N THR A 85 1.45 17.36 -12.91
CA THR A 85 2.68 17.21 -12.12
C THR A 85 2.88 15.80 -11.53
N PRO A 86 2.80 14.73 -12.34
CA PRO A 86 2.79 13.36 -11.82
C PRO A 86 4.06 13.01 -11.03
N GLY A 87 5.20 13.60 -11.38
CA GLY A 87 6.49 13.34 -10.71
C GLY A 87 6.55 13.77 -9.26
N VAL A 88 5.69 14.69 -8.82
CA VAL A 88 5.66 15.21 -7.44
C VAL A 88 4.32 14.96 -6.73
N LEU A 89 3.46 14.11 -7.29
CA LEU A 89 2.15 13.83 -6.72
C LEU A 89 2.23 13.25 -5.30
N SER A 90 3.23 12.42 -5.02
CA SER A 90 3.45 11.88 -3.68
C SER A 90 3.74 12.98 -2.65
N ALA A 91 4.54 14.00 -3.03
CA ALA A 91 4.81 15.14 -2.14
C ALA A 91 3.53 15.95 -1.89
N LEU A 92 2.72 16.17 -2.92
CA LEU A 92 1.41 16.82 -2.77
C LEU A 92 0.49 16.00 -1.85
N GLY A 93 0.43 14.68 -2.04
CA GLY A 93 -0.34 13.78 -1.18
C GLY A 93 0.09 13.87 0.29
N PHE A 94 1.39 13.95 0.54
CA PHE A 94 1.93 14.12 1.89
C PHE A 94 1.49 15.45 2.53
N LEU A 95 1.51 16.53 1.77
CA LEU A 95 1.05 17.85 2.25
C LEU A 95 -0.44 17.91 2.55
N CYS A 96 -1.22 17.06 1.89
CA CYS A 96 -2.68 17.00 2.05
C CYS A 96 -3.15 15.90 3.02
N SER A 97 -2.23 15.07 3.53
CA SER A 97 -2.57 13.99 4.45
C SER A 97 -2.69 14.48 5.89
N ASP A 98 -3.57 13.84 6.64
CA ASP A 98 -3.65 14.04 8.08
C ASP A 98 -2.39 13.51 8.78
N VAL A 99 -2.08 14.08 9.94
CA VAL A 99 -1.05 13.56 10.84
C VAL A 99 -1.57 12.29 11.50
N LYS A 100 -0.99 11.14 11.15
CA LYS A 100 -1.41 9.82 11.64
C LYS A 100 -0.24 9.04 12.22
N ASN A 101 -0.51 8.30 13.28
CA ASN A 101 0.41 7.32 13.82
C ASN A 101 -0.36 6.11 14.34
N GLU A 102 0.30 4.97 14.42
CA GLU A 102 -0.27 3.72 14.89
C GLU A 102 0.51 3.24 16.11
N PHE A 103 -0.23 2.83 17.13
CA PHE A 103 0.30 2.26 18.36
C PHE A 103 -0.28 0.86 18.52
N ALA A 104 0.55 -0.15 18.50
CA ALA A 104 0.12 -1.53 18.50
C ALA A 104 0.79 -2.33 19.63
N GLN A 105 0.06 -3.30 20.15
CA GLN A 105 0.58 -4.29 21.08
C GLN A 105 0.10 -5.68 20.69
N THR A 106 1.03 -6.61 20.61
CA THR A 106 0.71 -8.02 20.42
C THR A 106 0.12 -8.62 21.70
N TYR A 107 -1.07 -9.25 21.54
CA TYR A 107 -1.76 -9.97 22.60
C TYR A 107 -2.33 -11.27 22.04
N VAL A 108 -1.55 -12.35 22.09
CA VAL A 108 -1.91 -13.65 21.50
C VAL A 108 -2.66 -14.48 22.53
N HIS A 109 -3.99 -14.47 22.44
CA HIS A 109 -4.88 -15.25 23.27
C HIS A 109 -6.06 -15.79 22.47
N ASN A 110 -6.66 -16.88 22.94
CA ASN A 110 -7.96 -17.29 22.44
C ASN A 110 -9.00 -16.25 22.87
N VAL A 111 -9.81 -15.78 21.92
CA VAL A 111 -10.84 -14.75 22.20
C VAL A 111 -11.78 -15.15 23.34
N ARG A 112 -12.09 -16.47 23.46
CA ARG A 112 -12.94 -16.97 24.55
C ARG A 112 -12.28 -16.94 25.93
N GLU A 113 -10.96 -16.83 25.98
CA GLU A 113 -10.15 -16.83 27.22
C GLU A 113 -9.60 -15.44 27.53
N ALA A 114 -9.72 -14.51 26.56
CA ALA A 114 -9.27 -13.14 26.72
C ALA A 114 -10.09 -12.44 27.82
N LYS A 115 -9.38 -11.82 28.77
CA LYS A 115 -10.02 -11.09 29.87
C LYS A 115 -10.28 -9.63 29.44
N GLY A 116 -11.52 -9.19 29.53
CA GLY A 116 -11.92 -7.82 29.21
C GLY A 116 -11.07 -6.77 29.96
N SER A 117 -10.75 -7.01 31.24
CA SER A 117 -9.90 -6.11 32.03
C SER A 117 -8.49 -5.93 31.47
N GLN A 118 -7.90 -6.97 30.92
CA GLN A 118 -6.57 -6.88 30.28
C GLN A 118 -6.64 -6.11 28.97
N LEU A 119 -7.69 -6.31 28.17
CA LEU A 119 -7.91 -5.54 26.95
C LEU A 119 -8.15 -4.06 27.26
N GLU A 120 -8.91 -3.73 28.30
CA GLU A 120 -9.09 -2.36 28.78
C GLU A 120 -7.77 -1.70 29.14
N GLU A 121 -6.91 -2.40 29.89
CA GLU A 121 -5.59 -1.91 30.27
C GLU A 121 -4.73 -1.62 29.04
N ILE A 122 -4.71 -2.56 28.07
CA ILE A 122 -3.95 -2.43 26.83
C ILE A 122 -4.44 -1.22 26.02
N TYR A 123 -5.74 -1.14 25.72
CA TYR A 123 -6.29 -0.03 24.95
C TYR A 123 -6.19 1.31 25.69
N GLY A 124 -6.35 1.30 27.03
CA GLY A 124 -6.16 2.50 27.85
C GLY A 124 -4.74 3.06 27.74
N ARG A 125 -3.74 2.19 27.83
CA ARG A 125 -2.33 2.57 27.68
C ARG A 125 -2.03 3.06 26.25
N LEU A 126 -2.40 2.29 25.23
CA LEU A 126 -2.19 2.68 23.83
C LEU A 126 -2.89 4.03 23.51
N GLY A 127 -4.10 4.24 24.02
CA GLY A 127 -4.81 5.50 23.85
C GLY A 127 -4.11 6.68 24.54
N GLN A 128 -3.50 6.47 25.73
CA GLN A 128 -2.70 7.50 26.40
C GLN A 128 -1.41 7.83 25.62
N GLU A 129 -0.72 6.83 25.09
CA GLU A 129 0.47 7.00 24.25
C GLU A 129 0.12 7.79 22.97
N ALA A 130 -0.98 7.42 22.30
CA ALA A 130 -1.46 8.10 21.10
C ALA A 130 -1.80 9.58 21.37
N ARG A 131 -2.56 9.87 22.43
CA ARG A 131 -2.86 11.26 22.82
C ARG A 131 -1.60 12.04 23.22
N GLY A 132 -0.65 11.38 23.90
CA GLY A 132 0.65 11.97 24.23
C GLY A 132 1.42 12.39 23.00
N TRP A 133 1.47 11.53 22.01
CA TRP A 133 2.12 11.80 20.74
C TRP A 133 1.42 12.95 19.99
N LEU A 134 0.08 12.92 19.84
CA LEU A 134 -0.68 14.00 19.18
C LEU A 134 -0.45 15.36 19.85
N ARG A 135 -0.33 15.43 21.18
CA ARG A 135 0.02 16.67 21.87
C ARG A 135 1.44 17.13 21.56
N GLN A 136 2.42 16.22 21.42
CA GLN A 136 3.78 16.55 21.02
C GLN A 136 3.82 17.10 19.59
N GLU A 137 2.96 16.60 18.70
CA GLU A 137 2.79 17.13 17.34
C GLU A 137 2.00 18.45 17.28
N GLY A 138 1.56 18.97 18.43
CA GLY A 138 0.84 20.24 18.50
C GLY A 138 -0.63 20.16 18.07
N ILE A 139 -1.22 18.96 18.09
CA ILE A 139 -2.62 18.77 17.71
C ILE A 139 -3.52 18.99 18.93
N ASP A 140 -4.39 19.99 18.84
CA ASP A 140 -5.37 20.31 19.88
C ASP A 140 -6.30 19.12 20.17
N GLU A 141 -6.70 18.95 21.45
CA GLU A 141 -7.53 17.82 21.89
C GLU A 141 -8.85 17.70 21.11
N GLY A 142 -9.47 18.81 20.76
CA GLY A 142 -10.72 18.83 19.97
C GLY A 142 -10.57 18.39 18.52
N ARG A 143 -9.33 18.25 18.04
CA ARG A 143 -8.99 17.76 16.69
C ARG A 143 -8.40 16.35 16.70
N GLN A 144 -8.24 15.74 17.87
CA GLN A 144 -7.70 14.41 18.02
C GLN A 144 -8.78 13.35 17.80
N GLU A 145 -8.53 12.42 16.91
CA GLU A 145 -9.39 11.27 16.68
C GLU A 145 -8.60 9.98 16.95
N LEU A 146 -9.16 9.08 17.75
CA LEU A 146 -8.60 7.77 18.02
C LEU A 146 -9.53 6.70 17.48
N SER A 147 -8.99 5.80 16.70
CA SER A 147 -9.64 4.60 16.19
C SER A 147 -8.99 3.37 16.84
N TYR A 148 -9.80 2.43 17.29
CA TYR A 148 -9.31 1.21 17.94
C TYR A 148 -9.64 -0.01 17.09
N GLN A 149 -8.66 -0.88 16.93
CA GLN A 149 -8.77 -2.06 16.10
C GLN A 149 -8.12 -3.27 16.78
N ALA A 150 -8.67 -4.45 16.55
CA ALA A 150 -8.07 -5.71 16.93
C ALA A 150 -7.86 -6.56 15.68
N ASP A 151 -6.64 -7.05 15.48
CA ASP A 151 -6.33 -8.01 14.45
C ASP A 151 -6.55 -9.42 15.02
N VAL A 152 -7.49 -10.13 14.45
CA VAL A 152 -7.87 -11.48 14.89
C VAL A 152 -7.73 -12.47 13.74
N ARG A 153 -7.41 -13.72 14.07
CA ARG A 153 -7.32 -14.80 13.09
C ARG A 153 -7.89 -16.10 13.63
N TYR A 154 -8.34 -16.94 12.76
CA TYR A 154 -8.68 -18.30 13.14
C TYR A 154 -7.43 -19.10 13.50
N VAL A 155 -7.57 -20.01 14.44
CA VAL A 155 -6.48 -20.90 14.85
C VAL A 155 -5.91 -21.63 13.63
N ARG A 156 -4.59 -21.55 13.43
CA ARG A 156 -3.82 -22.11 12.31
C ARG A 156 -3.98 -21.41 10.96
N GLN A 157 -4.63 -20.24 10.90
CA GLN A 157 -4.59 -19.39 9.72
C GLN A 157 -3.47 -18.33 9.83
N GLY A 158 -2.92 -17.97 8.66
CA GLY A 158 -1.90 -16.92 8.56
C GLY A 158 -2.49 -15.52 8.38
N ASP A 159 -3.68 -15.43 7.78
CA ASP A 159 -4.32 -14.15 7.49
C ASP A 159 -5.10 -13.64 8.71
N GLU A 160 -5.02 -12.34 8.95
CA GLU A 160 -5.67 -11.64 10.04
C GLU A 160 -6.86 -10.81 9.53
N LEU A 161 -7.88 -10.69 10.35
CA LEU A 161 -9.05 -9.87 10.11
C LEU A 161 -9.01 -8.68 11.06
N ALA A 162 -8.99 -7.48 10.50
CA ALA A 162 -9.05 -6.25 11.25
C ALA A 162 -10.49 -5.94 11.68
N LEU A 163 -10.75 -5.95 12.98
CA LEU A 163 -12.04 -5.65 13.57
C LEU A 163 -12.00 -4.30 14.30
N GLN A 164 -12.94 -3.42 13.98
CA GLN A 164 -13.13 -2.19 14.76
C GLN A 164 -13.61 -2.52 16.17
N VAL A 165 -12.97 -1.92 17.15
CA VAL A 165 -13.27 -2.13 18.56
C VAL A 165 -13.76 -0.83 19.18
N ASN A 166 -14.86 -0.89 19.93
CA ASN A 166 -15.23 0.20 20.83
C ASN A 166 -14.80 -0.18 22.26
N PRO A 167 -13.81 0.51 22.86
CA PRO A 167 -13.32 0.19 24.21
C PRO A 167 -14.39 0.27 25.29
N GLU A 168 -15.45 1.05 25.08
CA GLU A 168 -16.57 1.14 26.03
C GLU A 168 -17.39 -0.16 26.09
N ASN A 169 -17.47 -0.90 24.97
CA ASN A 169 -18.16 -2.18 24.93
C ASN A 169 -17.40 -3.27 25.68
N ILE A 170 -16.07 -3.17 25.74
CA ILE A 170 -15.22 -4.13 26.48
C ILE A 170 -15.57 -4.09 27.98
N ARG A 171 -15.86 -2.90 28.52
CA ARG A 171 -16.25 -2.71 29.93
C ARG A 171 -17.57 -3.38 30.30
N ASN A 172 -18.47 -3.45 29.32
CA ASN A 172 -19.85 -3.92 29.56
C ASN A 172 -20.03 -5.43 29.28
N GLY A 173 -18.94 -6.16 29.04
CA GLY A 173 -18.96 -7.62 28.84
C GLY A 173 -19.65 -8.06 27.54
N GLY A 174 -19.59 -7.21 26.50
CA GLY A 174 -20.11 -7.49 25.16
C GLY A 174 -19.14 -8.25 24.29
#